data_b0f4866c45aa404d8cf1a6aaec812139
#
_entry.id   b0f4866c45aa404d8cf1a6aaec812139
#
_cell.length_a   1.000
_cell.length_b   1.000
_cell.length_c   1.000
_cell.angle_alpha   90.00
_cell.angle_beta   90.00
_cell.angle_gamma   90.00
#
_symmetry.space_group_name_H-M   'P 1'
#
loop_
_entity.id
_entity.type
_entity.pdbx_description
1 polymer ?
#
loop_
_entity_poly.entity_id
_entity_poly.type
_entity_poly.pdbx_seq_one_letter_code
_entity_poly.pdbx_strand_id
1 'polypeptide(L)'
;IKQNKDVFTDIANHYWDIEKEGHYEFSLIICFSLLMFNEKHMVETLLTDITSDICKDSGLSDNKKNSYMAEIQFIKAFTEYNDFGKMREGFNIILSISKSPVNIIADGFPFNYECPSIMMLYHRKSGALDKELETLEQCAPDYYRITNGHGKGFEALMRADVLYNRGAPDAAEILCQ
;
A
#
# COMPACT_ATOMS: atom_id res chain seq x y z
N ILE A 1 7.98 -12.93 13.59
CA ILE A 1 6.92 -12.62 12.60
C ILE A 1 5.61 -13.30 12.98
N LYS A 2 5.58 -14.64 13.20
CA LYS A 2 4.35 -15.36 13.55
C LYS A 2 3.68 -14.81 14.82
N GLN A 3 4.44 -14.52 15.86
CA GLN A 3 3.93 -14.00 17.12
C GLN A 3 3.24 -12.64 16.98
N ASN A 4 3.75 -11.75 16.12
CA ASN A 4 3.13 -10.46 15.86
C ASN A 4 1.82 -10.60 15.08
N LYS A 5 1.77 -11.53 14.11
CA LYS A 5 0.54 -11.86 13.39
C LYS A 5 -0.57 -12.28 14.34
N ASP A 6 -0.27 -13.20 15.26
CA ASP A 6 -1.25 -13.73 16.22
C ASP A 6 -1.82 -12.60 17.09
N VAL A 7 -1.00 -11.63 17.51
CA VAL A 7 -1.46 -10.45 18.27
C VAL A 7 -2.44 -9.59 17.46
N PHE A 8 -2.12 -9.23 16.23
CA PHE A 8 -3.04 -8.43 15.40
C PHE A 8 -4.33 -9.15 15.07
N THR A 9 -4.25 -10.46 14.81
CA THR A 9 -5.43 -11.29 14.57
C THR A 9 -6.31 -11.39 15.82
N ASP A 10 -5.71 -11.49 16.99
CA ASP A 10 -6.42 -11.55 18.27
C ASP A 10 -7.10 -10.23 18.59
N ILE A 11 -6.42 -9.10 18.38
CA ILE A 11 -7.02 -7.77 18.51
C ILE A 11 -8.23 -7.63 17.57
N ALA A 12 -8.09 -8.01 16.30
CA ALA A 12 -9.17 -7.93 15.33
C ALA A 12 -10.38 -8.81 15.67
N ASN A 13 -10.16 -9.99 16.26
CA ASN A 13 -11.23 -10.91 16.60
C ASN A 13 -11.93 -10.61 17.93
N HIS A 14 -11.22 -10.05 18.92
CA HIS A 14 -11.73 -9.96 20.29
C HIS A 14 -11.95 -8.53 20.79
N TYR A 15 -11.21 -7.57 20.24
CA TYR A 15 -11.22 -6.18 20.73
C TYR A 15 -11.72 -5.18 19.69
N TRP A 16 -11.99 -5.64 18.46
CA TRP A 16 -12.38 -4.76 17.37
C TRP A 16 -13.57 -3.86 17.66
N ASP A 17 -14.63 -4.43 18.23
CA ASP A 17 -15.86 -3.70 18.54
C ASP A 17 -15.69 -2.66 19.65
N ILE A 18 -14.71 -2.85 20.52
CA ILE A 18 -14.41 -1.95 21.64
C ILE A 18 -13.51 -0.80 21.16
N GLU A 19 -12.54 -1.10 20.30
CA GLU A 19 -11.47 -0.17 19.94
C GLU A 19 -11.80 0.69 18.71
N LYS A 20 -12.78 0.32 17.90
CA LYS A 20 -13.06 1.03 16.65
C LYS A 20 -13.76 2.38 16.83
N GLU A 21 -14.55 2.58 17.90
CA GLU A 21 -15.30 3.82 18.12
C GLU A 21 -14.35 4.99 18.43
N GLY A 22 -14.20 5.91 17.46
CA GLY A 22 -13.38 7.12 17.60
C GLY A 22 -11.87 6.90 17.41
N HIS A 23 -11.40 5.68 17.17
CA HIS A 23 -9.98 5.34 17.00
C HIS A 23 -9.65 4.86 15.58
N TYR A 24 -10.22 5.52 14.56
CA TYR A 24 -10.09 5.10 13.16
C TYR A 24 -8.64 4.97 12.69
N GLU A 25 -7.72 5.86 13.14
CA GLU A 25 -6.30 5.74 12.79
C GLU A 25 -5.70 4.42 13.26
N PHE A 26 -5.98 4.04 14.50
CA PHE A 26 -5.48 2.78 15.06
C PHE A 26 -6.07 1.57 14.33
N SER A 27 -7.37 1.59 14.05
CA SER A 27 -8.06 0.56 13.29
C SER A 27 -7.48 0.37 11.89
N LEU A 28 -7.12 1.47 11.21
CA LEU A 28 -6.49 1.42 9.89
C LEU A 28 -5.06 0.87 9.94
N ILE A 29 -4.29 1.18 11.00
CA ILE A 29 -2.96 0.60 11.22
C ILE A 29 -3.07 -0.92 11.42
N ILE A 30 -4.07 -1.40 12.17
CA ILE A 30 -4.33 -2.84 12.33
C ILE A 30 -4.64 -3.48 10.97
N CYS A 31 -5.53 -2.88 10.18
CA CYS A 31 -5.85 -3.40 8.84
C CYS A 31 -4.61 -3.48 7.95
N PHE A 32 -3.78 -2.44 7.94
CA PHE A 32 -2.55 -2.45 7.15
C PHE A 32 -1.56 -3.51 7.64
N SER A 33 -1.43 -3.67 8.95
CA SER A 33 -0.58 -4.72 9.54
C SER A 33 -1.05 -6.13 9.18
N LEU A 34 -2.37 -6.38 9.26
CA LEU A 34 -2.96 -7.65 8.85
C LEU A 34 -2.74 -7.94 7.36
N LEU A 35 -2.81 -6.91 6.52
CA LEU A 35 -2.50 -7.04 5.10
C LEU A 35 -1.05 -7.48 4.88
N MET A 36 -0.09 -6.92 5.63
CA MET A 36 1.32 -7.35 5.58
C MET A 36 1.50 -8.82 6.00
N PHE A 37 0.60 -9.36 6.79
CA PHE A 37 0.55 -10.78 7.14
C PHE A 37 -0.29 -11.64 6.19
N ASN A 38 -0.75 -11.06 5.07
CA ASN A 38 -1.56 -11.73 4.05
C ASN A 38 -2.96 -12.16 4.53
N GLU A 39 -3.54 -11.46 5.50
CA GLU A 39 -4.91 -11.68 5.99
C GLU A 39 -5.95 -10.87 5.17
N LYS A 40 -5.86 -10.95 3.84
CA LYS A 40 -6.63 -10.14 2.90
C LYS A 40 -8.14 -10.16 3.18
N HIS A 41 -8.72 -11.34 3.39
CA HIS A 41 -10.16 -11.48 3.61
C HIS A 41 -10.62 -10.76 4.89
N MET A 42 -9.84 -10.88 5.98
CA MET A 42 -10.12 -10.18 7.23
C MET A 42 -10.05 -8.67 7.02
N VAL A 43 -9.01 -8.19 6.34
CA VAL A 43 -8.84 -6.76 6.00
C VAL A 43 -10.04 -6.22 5.22
N GLU A 44 -10.52 -6.92 4.20
CA GLU A 44 -11.67 -6.49 3.40
C GLU A 44 -12.94 -6.34 4.26
N THR A 45 -13.17 -7.27 5.18
CA THR A 45 -14.31 -7.20 6.13
C THR A 45 -14.17 -5.99 7.04
N LEU A 46 -13.03 -5.83 7.72
CA LEU A 46 -12.78 -4.74 8.65
C LEU A 46 -12.85 -3.37 7.98
N LEU A 47 -12.32 -3.22 6.76
CA LEU A 47 -12.41 -1.98 6.00
C LEU A 47 -13.85 -1.62 5.63
N THR A 48 -14.70 -2.62 5.40
CA THR A 48 -16.12 -2.39 5.13
C THR A 48 -16.82 -1.81 6.36
N ASP A 49 -16.55 -2.37 7.54
CA ASP A 49 -17.10 -1.91 8.81
C ASP A 49 -16.63 -0.49 9.14
N ILE A 50 -15.30 -0.24 9.09
CA ILE A 50 -14.73 1.10 9.31
C ILE A 50 -15.34 2.13 8.36
N THR A 51 -15.47 1.79 7.08
CA THR A 51 -16.08 2.69 6.08
C THR A 51 -17.49 3.08 6.47
N SER A 52 -18.31 2.09 6.90
CA SER A 52 -19.68 2.33 7.35
C SER A 52 -19.73 3.25 8.58
N ASP A 53 -18.84 3.03 9.54
CA ASP A 53 -18.80 3.80 10.79
C ASP A 53 -18.35 5.25 10.52
N ILE A 54 -17.30 5.48 9.72
CA ILE A 54 -16.86 6.81 9.31
C ILE A 54 -17.96 7.58 8.59
N CYS A 55 -18.70 6.92 7.69
CA CYS A 55 -19.79 7.56 6.98
C CYS A 55 -20.92 8.03 7.92
N LYS A 56 -21.24 7.26 8.95
CA LYS A 56 -22.29 7.54 9.92
C LYS A 56 -21.86 8.53 11.01
N ASP A 57 -20.57 8.69 11.25
CA ASP A 57 -20.05 9.54 12.29
C ASP A 57 -20.32 11.03 11.97
N SER A 58 -21.27 11.61 12.69
CA SER A 58 -21.65 13.03 12.56
C SER A 58 -20.65 13.98 13.24
N GLY A 59 -19.75 13.48 14.06
CA GLY A 59 -18.70 14.26 14.75
C GLY A 59 -17.50 14.55 13.85
N LEU A 60 -17.36 13.83 12.74
CA LEU A 60 -16.25 14.03 11.79
C LEU A 60 -16.58 15.10 10.76
N SER A 61 -15.65 16.05 10.56
CA SER A 61 -15.70 16.94 9.41
C SER A 61 -15.50 16.22 8.08
N ASP A 62 -16.01 16.77 6.97
CA ASP A 62 -15.84 16.18 5.64
C ASP A 62 -14.36 15.99 5.27
N ASN A 63 -13.49 16.96 5.64
CA ASN A 63 -12.06 16.83 5.41
C ASN A 63 -11.45 15.62 6.15
N LYS A 64 -11.89 15.37 7.39
CA LYS A 64 -11.39 14.24 8.17
C LYS A 64 -11.92 12.91 7.61
N LYS A 65 -13.20 12.88 7.19
CA LYS A 65 -13.78 11.72 6.48
C LYS A 65 -13.00 11.42 5.20
N ASN A 66 -12.73 12.43 4.38
CA ASN A 66 -11.95 12.27 3.16
C ASN A 66 -10.53 11.76 3.44
N SER A 67 -9.88 12.23 4.52
CA SER A 67 -8.58 11.72 4.93
C SER A 67 -8.65 10.22 5.25
N TYR A 68 -9.61 9.78 6.06
CA TYR A 68 -9.78 8.36 6.37
C TYR A 68 -10.16 7.51 5.15
N MET A 69 -10.99 8.05 4.26
CA MET A 69 -11.31 7.35 3.01
C MET A 69 -10.10 7.19 2.10
N ALA A 70 -9.16 8.16 2.12
CA ALA A 70 -7.88 8.03 1.41
C ALA A 70 -7.02 6.92 1.99
N GLU A 71 -6.92 6.81 3.33
CA GLU A 71 -6.21 5.71 4.01
C GLU A 71 -6.83 4.34 3.67
N ILE A 72 -8.17 4.23 3.73
CA ILE A 72 -8.90 3.02 3.36
C ILE A 72 -8.59 2.63 1.91
N GLN A 73 -8.63 3.60 1.01
CA GLN A 73 -8.34 3.35 -0.40
C GLN A 73 -6.89 2.96 -0.64
N PHE A 74 -5.96 3.50 0.16
CA PHE A 74 -4.55 3.09 0.13
C PHE A 74 -4.40 1.62 0.52
N ILE A 75 -4.99 1.18 1.63
CA ILE A 75 -4.97 -0.22 2.04
C ILE A 75 -5.59 -1.11 0.95
N LYS A 76 -6.74 -0.70 0.38
CA LYS A 76 -7.39 -1.43 -0.73
C LYS A 76 -6.49 -1.55 -1.95
N ALA A 77 -5.76 -0.49 -2.33
CA ALA A 77 -4.80 -0.56 -3.44
C ALA A 77 -3.71 -1.62 -3.18
N PHE A 78 -3.25 -1.74 -1.94
CA PHE A 78 -2.27 -2.75 -1.55
C PHE A 78 -2.84 -4.18 -1.42
N THR A 79 -4.16 -4.36 -1.34
CA THR A 79 -4.76 -5.71 -1.50
C THR A 79 -4.58 -6.24 -2.93
N GLU A 80 -4.39 -5.35 -3.89
CA GLU A 80 -4.07 -5.68 -5.28
C GLU A 80 -2.55 -5.66 -5.57
N TYR A 81 -1.72 -5.75 -4.52
CA TYR A 81 -0.28 -5.86 -4.66
C TYR A 81 0.05 -6.98 -5.66
N ASN A 82 0.90 -6.71 -6.63
CA ASN A 82 1.18 -7.50 -7.82
C ASN A 82 0.33 -7.19 -9.08
N ASP A 83 -0.56 -6.20 -9.01
CA ASP A 83 -1.21 -5.65 -10.18
C ASP A 83 -1.07 -4.12 -10.16
N PHE A 84 0.04 -3.63 -10.72
CA PHE A 84 0.35 -2.20 -10.69
C PHE A 84 -0.70 -1.35 -11.43
N GLY A 85 -1.40 -1.91 -12.40
CA GLY A 85 -2.51 -1.25 -13.06
C GLY A 85 -3.65 -0.95 -12.09
N LYS A 86 -4.08 -1.96 -11.34
CA LYS A 86 -5.12 -1.80 -10.31
C LYS A 86 -4.67 -0.93 -9.13
N MET A 87 -3.41 -1.07 -8.70
CA MET A 87 -2.85 -0.20 -7.67
C MET A 87 -2.91 1.26 -8.10
N ARG A 88 -2.55 1.57 -9.35
CA ARG A 88 -2.62 2.91 -9.92
C ARG A 88 -4.05 3.45 -9.95
N GLU A 89 -5.04 2.63 -10.32
CA GLU A 89 -6.44 3.01 -10.23
C GLU A 89 -6.82 3.44 -8.81
N GLY A 90 -6.39 2.67 -7.80
CA GLY A 90 -6.56 3.01 -6.40
C GLY A 90 -5.90 4.33 -6.02
N PHE A 91 -4.67 4.58 -6.46
CA PHE A 91 -3.95 5.84 -6.20
C PHE A 91 -4.63 7.05 -6.86
N ASN A 92 -5.18 6.90 -8.06
CA ASN A 92 -5.96 7.94 -8.72
C ASN A 92 -7.23 8.30 -7.93
N ILE A 93 -7.90 7.32 -7.32
CA ILE A 93 -9.03 7.58 -6.43
C ILE A 93 -8.57 8.41 -5.23
N ILE A 94 -7.47 8.05 -4.57
CA ILE A 94 -6.91 8.80 -3.44
C ILE A 94 -6.66 10.26 -3.83
N LEU A 95 -5.99 10.50 -4.96
CA LEU A 95 -5.69 11.83 -5.48
C LEU A 95 -6.94 12.66 -5.80
N SER A 96 -8.07 12.01 -6.06
CA SER A 96 -9.36 12.67 -6.31
C SER A 96 -10.08 13.13 -5.03
N ILE A 97 -9.88 12.40 -3.91
CA ILE A 97 -10.60 12.63 -2.65
C ILE A 97 -9.78 13.38 -1.60
N SER A 98 -8.44 13.29 -1.65
CA SER A 98 -7.55 13.95 -0.69
C SER A 98 -6.43 14.68 -1.40
N LYS A 99 -6.13 15.90 -0.90
CA LYS A 99 -4.93 16.66 -1.30
C LYS A 99 -3.75 16.43 -0.36
N SER A 100 -4.00 15.84 0.80
CA SER A 100 -2.99 15.53 1.79
C SER A 100 -2.45 14.11 1.57
N PRO A 101 -1.17 13.87 1.85
CA PRO A 101 -0.62 12.51 1.87
C PRO A 101 -1.39 11.62 2.86
N VAL A 102 -1.31 10.30 2.63
CA VAL A 102 -1.80 9.32 3.59
C VAL A 102 -0.88 9.27 4.82
N ASN A 103 -1.46 9.09 6.01
CA ASN A 103 -0.71 9.06 7.27
C ASN A 103 -0.29 7.65 7.68
N ILE A 104 -0.90 6.62 7.09
CA ILE A 104 -0.62 5.22 7.42
C ILE A 104 0.86 4.86 7.16
N ILE A 105 1.49 5.58 6.23
CA ILE A 105 2.93 5.59 6.04
C ILE A 105 3.43 6.92 6.64
N ALA A 106 3.73 6.89 7.94
CA ALA A 106 4.22 8.06 8.65
C ALA A 106 5.57 8.52 8.11
N ASP A 107 5.83 9.83 8.20
CA ASP A 107 7.13 10.42 7.94
C ASP A 107 8.22 9.69 8.76
N GLY A 108 9.26 9.21 8.08
CA GLY A 108 10.35 8.45 8.71
C GLY A 108 10.09 6.94 8.81
N PHE A 109 8.94 6.43 8.35
CA PHE A 109 8.79 4.99 8.16
C PHE A 109 9.80 4.51 7.12
N PRO A 110 10.74 3.62 7.46
CA PRO A 110 11.77 3.22 6.51
C PRO A 110 11.14 2.48 5.33
N PHE A 111 11.47 2.92 4.11
CA PHE A 111 11.17 2.12 2.95
C PHE A 111 12.04 0.86 3.01
N ASN A 112 11.40 -0.28 3.06
CA ASN A 112 12.12 -1.54 3.06
C ASN A 112 12.38 -1.98 1.61
N TYR A 113 13.63 -1.80 1.16
CA TYR A 113 14.08 -2.28 -0.15
C TYR A 113 14.19 -3.82 -0.22
N GLU A 114 13.92 -4.53 0.85
CA GLU A 114 13.79 -6.00 0.87
C GLU A 114 12.45 -6.49 0.29
N CYS A 115 11.66 -5.59 -0.30
CA CYS A 115 10.46 -6.01 -1.02
C CYS A 115 10.84 -6.97 -2.16
N PRO A 116 9.95 -7.91 -2.49
CA PRO A 116 10.22 -8.88 -3.55
C PRO A 116 10.65 -8.17 -4.82
N SER A 117 11.74 -8.66 -5.44
CA SER A 117 12.15 -8.24 -6.75
C SER A 117 10.96 -8.22 -7.70
N ILE A 118 10.90 -7.22 -8.58
CA ILE A 118 9.90 -7.22 -9.65
C ILE A 118 9.89 -8.55 -10.42
N MET A 119 11.03 -9.23 -10.52
CA MET A 119 11.14 -10.54 -11.14
C MET A 119 10.25 -11.59 -10.47
N MET A 120 10.02 -11.50 -9.17
CA MET A 120 9.14 -12.41 -8.45
C MET A 120 7.66 -12.13 -8.72
N LEU A 121 7.31 -10.92 -9.09
CA LEU A 121 5.94 -10.53 -9.43
C LEU A 121 5.50 -11.08 -10.79
N TYR A 122 6.44 -11.52 -11.64
CA TYR A 122 6.19 -11.95 -13.04
C TYR A 122 5.95 -13.42 -13.25
N HIS A 123 6.10 -14.23 -12.23
CA HIS A 123 5.81 -15.66 -12.37
C HIS A 123 4.34 -15.96 -12.69
N ARG A 124 3.50 -14.92 -12.71
CA ARG A 124 2.08 -15.04 -13.05
C ARG A 124 1.80 -15.08 -14.55
N LYS A 125 2.62 -14.42 -15.37
CA LYS A 125 2.41 -14.33 -16.81
C LYS A 125 3.73 -14.22 -17.57
N SER A 126 4.07 -15.28 -18.29
CA SER A 126 5.27 -15.28 -19.14
C SER A 126 5.26 -14.12 -20.14
N GLY A 127 6.40 -13.47 -20.32
CA GLY A 127 6.58 -12.37 -21.28
C GLY A 127 5.99 -11.02 -20.87
N ALA A 128 5.43 -10.89 -19.68
CA ALA A 128 4.80 -9.65 -19.21
C ALA A 128 5.77 -8.66 -18.54
N LEU A 129 7.04 -9.03 -18.32
CA LEU A 129 8.00 -8.28 -17.52
C LEU A 129 8.14 -6.81 -17.93
N ASP A 130 8.39 -6.55 -19.21
CA ASP A 130 8.62 -5.17 -19.67
C ASP A 130 7.36 -4.30 -19.52
N LYS A 131 6.20 -4.86 -19.86
CA LYS A 131 4.92 -4.15 -19.72
C LYS A 131 4.62 -3.80 -18.27
N GLU A 132 4.89 -4.70 -17.37
CA GLU A 132 4.65 -4.45 -15.95
C GLU A 132 5.66 -3.42 -15.41
N LEU A 133 6.92 -3.51 -15.79
CA LEU A 133 7.92 -2.52 -15.42
C LEU A 133 7.50 -1.11 -15.90
N GLU A 134 7.02 -0.98 -17.12
CA GLU A 134 6.45 0.27 -17.62
C GLU A 134 5.24 0.72 -16.79
N THR A 135 4.37 -0.22 -16.41
CA THR A 135 3.20 0.09 -15.57
C THR A 135 3.61 0.53 -14.16
N LEU A 136 4.62 -0.12 -13.58
CA LEU A 136 5.22 0.28 -12.30
C LEU A 136 5.78 1.71 -12.36
N GLU A 137 6.55 2.02 -13.39
CA GLU A 137 7.13 3.35 -13.58
C GLU A 137 6.06 4.43 -13.76
N GLN A 138 4.95 4.11 -14.40
CA GLN A 138 3.80 5.01 -14.50
C GLN A 138 3.03 5.16 -13.18
N CYS A 139 3.08 4.16 -12.32
CA CYS A 139 2.43 4.14 -11.01
C CYS A 139 3.24 4.91 -9.95
N ALA A 140 4.56 4.88 -10.02
CA ALA A 140 5.47 5.43 -9.02
C ALA A 140 5.25 6.93 -8.72
N PRO A 141 5.06 7.85 -9.70
CA PRO A 141 4.79 9.25 -9.41
C PRO A 141 3.52 9.48 -8.59
N ASP A 142 2.45 8.72 -8.84
CA ASP A 142 1.21 8.82 -8.08
C ASP A 142 1.40 8.31 -6.65
N TYR A 143 2.13 7.21 -6.47
CA TYR A 143 2.52 6.71 -5.17
C TYR A 143 3.33 7.75 -4.37
N TYR A 144 4.33 8.39 -4.98
CA TYR A 144 5.12 9.44 -4.31
C TYR A 144 4.29 10.64 -3.88
N ARG A 145 3.30 11.03 -4.69
CA ARG A 145 2.39 12.13 -4.34
C ARG A 145 1.54 11.81 -3.12
N ILE A 146 1.00 10.59 -3.04
CA ILE A 146 0.11 10.20 -1.94
C ILE A 146 0.86 9.81 -0.66
N THR A 147 2.19 9.56 -0.73
CA THR A 147 3.01 9.12 0.41
C THR A 147 4.08 10.13 0.82
N ASN A 148 4.00 11.36 0.33
CA ASN A 148 5.02 12.40 0.58
C ASN A 148 6.45 11.97 0.19
N GLY A 149 6.59 11.21 -0.91
CA GLY A 149 7.89 10.78 -1.44
C GLY A 149 8.48 9.52 -0.80
N HIS A 150 7.70 8.80 0.01
CA HIS A 150 8.16 7.54 0.60
C HIS A 150 8.65 6.57 -0.48
N GLY A 151 9.83 5.97 -0.27
CA GLY A 151 10.42 4.99 -1.18
C GLY A 151 10.81 5.54 -2.57
N LYS A 152 11.01 6.86 -2.71
CA LYS A 152 11.38 7.48 -3.98
C LYS A 152 12.63 6.82 -4.57
N GLY A 153 12.52 6.39 -5.84
CA GLY A 153 13.57 5.69 -6.58
C GLY A 153 13.38 4.17 -6.64
N PHE A 154 12.32 3.62 -6.01
CA PHE A 154 12.11 2.17 -6.06
C PHE A 154 11.92 1.65 -7.49
N GLU A 155 11.35 2.42 -8.39
CA GLU A 155 11.18 2.06 -9.81
C GLU A 155 12.53 1.93 -10.53
N ALA A 156 13.50 2.80 -10.20
CA ALA A 156 14.85 2.71 -10.73
C ALA A 156 15.55 1.45 -10.24
N LEU A 157 15.40 1.12 -8.95
CA LEU A 157 15.92 -0.13 -8.39
C LEU A 157 15.32 -1.36 -9.06
N MET A 158 14.01 -1.37 -9.31
CA MET A 158 13.33 -2.48 -9.99
C MET A 158 13.81 -2.62 -11.44
N ARG A 159 14.06 -1.51 -12.14
CA ARG A 159 14.65 -1.54 -13.50
C ARG A 159 16.09 -2.02 -13.47
N ALA A 160 16.88 -1.60 -12.50
CA ALA A 160 18.26 -2.07 -12.32
C ALA A 160 18.31 -3.59 -12.10
N ASP A 161 17.41 -4.14 -11.28
CA ASP A 161 17.29 -5.58 -11.05
C ASP A 161 17.00 -6.34 -12.37
N VAL A 162 16.09 -5.86 -13.18
CA VAL A 162 15.81 -6.44 -14.50
C VAL A 162 17.01 -6.41 -15.43
N LEU A 163 17.72 -5.27 -15.51
CA LEU A 163 18.90 -5.11 -16.34
C LEU A 163 20.03 -6.03 -15.89
N TYR A 164 20.28 -6.12 -14.59
CA TYR A 164 21.28 -7.00 -14.02
C TYR A 164 21.02 -8.47 -14.41
N ASN A 165 19.78 -8.92 -14.22
CA ASN A 165 19.38 -10.28 -14.56
C ASN A 165 19.39 -10.58 -16.08
N ARG A 166 19.35 -9.55 -16.92
CA ARG A 166 19.51 -9.66 -18.39
C ARG A 166 20.96 -9.59 -18.86
N GLY A 167 21.93 -9.52 -17.95
CA GLY A 167 23.35 -9.48 -18.27
C GLY A 167 23.85 -8.09 -18.68
N ALA A 168 23.18 -7.03 -18.25
CA ALA A 168 23.59 -5.64 -18.46
C ALA A 168 23.97 -4.94 -17.14
N PRO A 169 25.00 -5.43 -16.39
CA PRO A 169 25.33 -4.92 -15.06
C PRO A 169 25.75 -3.44 -15.07
N ASP A 170 26.48 -2.99 -16.08
CA ASP A 170 26.92 -1.59 -16.18
C ASP A 170 25.71 -0.63 -16.29
N ALA A 171 24.69 -1.03 -17.06
CA ALA A 171 23.46 -0.25 -17.18
C ALA A 171 22.65 -0.27 -15.87
N ALA A 172 22.65 -1.37 -15.14
CA ALA A 172 22.04 -1.47 -13.83
C ALA A 172 22.74 -0.57 -12.79
N GLU A 173 24.09 -0.55 -12.79
CA GLU A 173 24.88 0.29 -11.89
C GLU A 173 24.59 1.80 -12.09
N ILE A 174 24.46 2.24 -13.34
CA ILE A 174 24.12 3.64 -13.66
C ILE A 174 22.78 4.07 -13.04
N LEU A 175 21.81 3.16 -12.97
CA LEU A 175 20.50 3.47 -12.38
C LEU A 175 20.51 3.53 -10.85
N CYS A 176 21.54 2.96 -10.22
CA CYS A 176 21.70 2.96 -8.76
C CYS A 176 22.53 4.15 -8.23
N GLN A 177 23.10 4.98 -9.11
CA GLN A 177 23.86 6.18 -8.76
C GLN A 177 22.96 7.41 -8.62
#